data_9e19116f150840bd0f39e27ff28e3bd5
#
_entry.id   9e19116f150840bd0f39e27ff28e3bd5
#
_cell.length_a   1.000
_cell.length_b   1.000
_cell.length_c   1.000
_cell.angle_alpha   90.00
_cell.angle_beta   90.00
_cell.angle_gamma   90.00
#
_symmetry.space_group_name_H-M   'P 1'
#
loop_
_entity.id
_entity.type
_entity.pdbx_description
1 polymer ?
#
loop_
_entity_poly.entity_id
_entity_poly.type
_entity_poly.pdbx_seq_one_letter_code
_entity_poly.pdbx_strand_id
1 'polypeptide(L)'
;MMDNARQFLTIYENSSNYSERLLSLYNGLFLLLGERLYDEAEKCGVDKASFLDALKYIREDEEGGKTILDEENLEALYSLLSSLLTA
;
A
#
# COMPACT_ATOMS: atom_id res chain seq x y z
N MET A 1 -6.72 16.69 3.54
CA MET A 1 -5.93 15.48 3.81
C MET A 1 -6.61 14.21 3.37
N MET A 2 -7.86 13.97 3.75
CA MET A 2 -8.59 12.78 3.30
C MET A 2 -8.80 12.76 1.79
N ASP A 3 -8.98 13.92 1.16
CA ASP A 3 -9.14 13.99 -0.29
C ASP A 3 -7.89 13.52 -1.02
N ASN A 4 -6.70 13.82 -0.48
CA ASN A 4 -5.45 13.37 -1.07
C ASN A 4 -5.30 11.85 -0.94
N ALA A 5 -5.70 11.29 0.20
CA ALA A 5 -5.67 9.85 0.40
C ALA A 5 -6.65 9.15 -0.55
N ARG A 6 -7.83 9.75 -0.81
CA ARG A 6 -8.78 9.20 -1.78
C ARG A 6 -8.23 9.19 -3.19
N GLN A 7 -7.42 10.20 -3.55
CA GLN A 7 -6.77 10.22 -4.86
C GLN A 7 -5.85 9.01 -5.04
N PHE A 8 -5.11 8.64 -4.00
CA PHE A 8 -4.25 7.46 -4.06
C PHE A 8 -5.06 6.17 -4.18
N LEU A 9 -6.21 6.11 -3.50
CA LEU A 9 -7.10 4.97 -3.65
C LEU A 9 -7.59 4.84 -5.10
N THR A 10 -7.96 5.95 -5.70
CA THR A 10 -8.41 5.99 -7.09
C THR A 10 -7.30 5.56 -8.05
N ILE A 11 -6.07 6.01 -7.81
CA ILE A 11 -4.93 5.60 -8.64
C ILE A 11 -4.75 4.09 -8.57
N TYR A 12 -4.82 3.52 -7.37
CA TYR A 12 -4.72 2.07 -7.21
C TYR A 12 -5.78 1.35 -8.01
N GLU A 13 -7.03 1.82 -7.94
CA GLU A 13 -8.16 1.18 -8.61
C GLU A 13 -8.06 1.22 -10.12
N ASN A 14 -7.39 2.22 -10.66
CA ASN A 14 -7.30 2.43 -12.11
C ASN A 14 -5.97 2.00 -12.72
N SER A 15 -5.02 1.57 -11.91
CA SER A 15 -3.69 1.20 -12.40
C SER A 15 -3.55 -0.31 -12.51
N SER A 16 -2.84 -0.76 -13.54
CA SER A 16 -2.44 -2.16 -13.68
C SER A 16 -0.94 -2.34 -13.41
N ASN A 17 -0.22 -1.26 -13.15
CA ASN A 17 1.21 -1.31 -12.87
C ASN A 17 1.43 -1.60 -11.38
N TYR A 18 2.15 -2.67 -11.09
CA TYR A 18 2.37 -3.12 -9.71
C TYR A 18 3.01 -2.03 -8.84
N SER A 19 4.08 -1.42 -9.33
CA SER A 19 4.80 -0.38 -8.58
C SER A 19 3.90 0.79 -8.25
N GLU A 20 3.12 1.25 -9.23
CA GLU A 20 2.20 2.37 -9.01
C GLU A 20 1.13 2.00 -8.01
N ARG A 21 0.60 0.79 -8.09
CA ARG A 21 -0.43 0.32 -7.17
C ARG A 21 0.09 0.26 -5.74
N LEU A 22 1.26 -0.34 -5.55
CA LEU A 22 1.85 -0.45 -4.20
C LEU A 22 2.18 0.93 -3.63
N LEU A 23 2.81 1.79 -4.43
CA LEU A 23 3.17 3.13 -3.97
C LEU A 23 1.94 3.97 -3.65
N SER A 24 0.86 3.80 -4.41
CA SER A 24 -0.39 4.52 -4.12
C SER A 24 -0.96 4.11 -2.77
N LEU A 25 -0.99 2.82 -2.49
CA LEU A 25 -1.46 2.32 -1.19
C LEU A 25 -0.56 2.83 -0.07
N TYR A 26 0.75 2.77 -0.26
CA TYR A 26 1.70 3.25 0.73
C TYR A 26 1.48 4.74 1.01
N ASN A 27 1.40 5.56 -0.04
CA ASN A 27 1.24 7.01 0.12
C ASN A 27 -0.08 7.36 0.80
N GLY A 28 -1.16 6.70 0.41
CA GLY A 28 -2.47 6.94 1.04
C GLY A 28 -2.46 6.58 2.52
N LEU A 29 -1.90 5.43 2.85
CA LEU A 29 -1.80 5.01 4.24
C LEU A 29 -0.89 5.92 5.06
N PHE A 30 0.22 6.34 4.45
CA PHE A 30 1.16 7.24 5.14
C PHE A 30 0.51 8.58 5.46
N LEU A 31 -0.29 9.12 4.56
CA LEU A 31 -1.00 10.37 4.82
C LEU A 31 -1.93 10.29 6.02
N LEU A 32 -2.56 9.15 6.22
CA LEU A 32 -3.54 8.98 7.28
C LEU A 32 -2.94 8.46 8.59
N LEU A 33 -1.92 7.63 8.52
CA LEU A 33 -1.38 6.92 9.68
C LEU A 33 0.05 7.27 10.02
N GLY A 34 0.79 7.90 9.09
CA GLY A 34 2.22 8.10 9.29
C GLY A 34 2.91 6.75 9.44
N GLU A 35 3.89 6.69 10.34
CA GLU A 35 4.65 5.46 10.56
C GLU A 35 3.82 4.32 11.15
N ARG A 36 2.66 4.63 11.72
CA ARG A 36 1.77 3.59 12.25
C ARG A 36 1.20 2.69 11.16
N LEU A 37 1.36 3.07 9.89
CA LEU A 37 0.85 2.26 8.79
C LEU A 37 1.40 0.84 8.83
N TYR A 38 2.65 0.68 9.26
CA TYR A 38 3.26 -0.66 9.30
C TYR A 38 2.61 -1.55 10.35
N ASP A 39 2.33 -1.00 11.53
CA ASP A 39 1.66 -1.75 12.59
C ASP A 39 0.23 -2.11 12.19
N GLU A 40 -0.46 -1.19 11.56
CA GLU A 40 -1.83 -1.46 11.09
C GLU A 40 -1.84 -2.47 9.95
N ALA A 41 -0.84 -2.42 9.07
CA ALA A 41 -0.70 -3.40 7.99
C ALA A 41 -0.45 -4.80 8.55
N GLU A 42 0.35 -4.91 9.61
CA GLU A 42 0.60 -6.21 10.24
C GLU A 42 -0.67 -6.82 10.80
N LYS A 43 -1.55 -6.01 11.35
CA LYS A 43 -2.85 -6.48 11.83
C LYS A 43 -3.71 -7.06 10.69
N CYS A 44 -3.44 -6.63 9.47
CA CYS A 44 -4.14 -7.12 8.27
C CYS A 44 -3.41 -8.28 7.60
N GLY A 45 -2.32 -8.76 8.18
CA GLY A 45 -1.57 -9.88 7.63
C GLY A 45 -0.43 -9.50 6.72
N VAL A 46 -0.06 -8.23 6.66
CA VAL A 46 1.05 -7.75 5.82
C VAL A 46 2.26 -7.50 6.71
N ASP A 47 3.25 -8.36 6.62
CA ASP A 47 4.45 -8.30 7.44
C ASP A 47 5.26 -7.01 7.17
N LYS A 48 5.69 -6.34 8.25
CA LYS A 48 6.42 -5.08 8.13
C LYS A 48 7.71 -5.21 7.32
N ALA A 49 8.51 -6.24 7.62
CA ALA A 49 9.78 -6.43 6.92
C ALA A 49 9.55 -6.67 5.43
N SER A 50 8.54 -7.46 5.09
CA SER A 50 8.18 -7.72 3.69
C SER A 50 7.71 -6.44 3.00
N PHE A 51 6.92 -5.63 3.70
CA PHE A 51 6.43 -4.37 3.17
C PHE A 51 7.60 -3.43 2.84
N LEU A 52 8.54 -3.27 3.78
CA LEU A 52 9.71 -2.43 3.57
C LEU A 52 10.58 -2.93 2.43
N ASP A 53 10.77 -4.26 2.34
CA ASP A 53 11.55 -4.86 1.26
C ASP A 53 10.88 -4.63 -0.10
N ALA A 54 9.58 -4.79 -0.17
CA ALA A 54 8.86 -4.57 -1.42
C ALA A 54 9.01 -3.13 -1.91
N LEU A 55 8.94 -2.16 -0.99
CA LEU A 55 9.13 -0.75 -1.32
C LEU A 55 10.55 -0.48 -1.82
N LYS A 56 11.53 -1.15 -1.24
CA LYS A 56 12.91 -1.03 -1.65
C LYS A 56 13.11 -1.56 -3.08
N TYR A 57 12.58 -2.75 -3.36
CA TYR A 57 12.74 -3.38 -4.68
C TYR A 57 12.05 -2.60 -5.80
N ILE A 58 10.98 -1.89 -5.49
CA ILE A 58 10.31 -1.04 -6.47
C ILE A 58 11.27 0.02 -7.02
N ARG A 59 12.17 0.53 -6.20
CA ARG A 59 13.13 1.56 -6.62
C ARG A 59 14.22 0.99 -7.50
N GLU A 60 14.50 -0.31 -7.39
CA GLU A 60 15.58 -0.96 -8.13
C GLU A 60 15.08 -1.75 -9.32
N ASP A 61 13.89 -2.36 -9.20
CA ASP A 61 13.30 -3.23 -10.22
C ASP A 61 11.77 -3.16 -10.07
N GLU A 62 11.09 -2.67 -11.10
CA GLU A 62 9.65 -2.45 -11.07
C GLU A 62 8.83 -3.66 -10.62
N GLU A 63 9.27 -4.86 -10.96
CA GLU A 63 8.53 -6.07 -10.66
C GLU A 63 9.07 -6.86 -9.47
N GLY A 64 10.21 -6.44 -8.93
CA GLY A 64 10.86 -7.18 -7.84
C GLY A 64 9.99 -7.35 -6.60
N GLY A 65 9.19 -6.34 -6.30
CA GLY A 65 8.33 -6.37 -5.12
C GLY A 65 7.22 -7.41 -5.16
N LYS A 66 6.82 -7.86 -6.36
CA LYS A 66 5.74 -8.86 -6.53
C LYS A 66 6.03 -10.19 -5.85
N THR A 67 7.29 -10.55 -5.74
CA THR A 67 7.67 -11.81 -5.10
C THR A 67 7.64 -11.71 -3.59
N ILE A 68 7.59 -10.49 -3.06
CA ILE A 68 7.60 -10.21 -1.62
C ILE A 68 6.19 -9.92 -1.12
N LEU A 69 5.49 -9.02 -1.83
CA LEU A 69 4.08 -8.73 -1.57
C LEU A 69 3.27 -9.07 -2.82
N ASP A 70 2.34 -10.01 -2.68
CA ASP A 70 1.50 -10.43 -3.80
C ASP A 70 0.19 -9.65 -3.84
N GLU A 71 -0.71 -10.03 -4.74
CA GLU A 71 -1.99 -9.35 -4.89
C GLU A 71 -2.87 -9.45 -3.63
N GLU A 72 -2.78 -10.56 -2.90
CA GLU A 72 -3.49 -10.69 -1.63
C GLU A 72 -3.05 -9.65 -0.62
N ASN A 73 -1.75 -9.41 -0.55
CA ASN A 73 -1.20 -8.38 0.33
C ASN A 73 -1.68 -6.99 -0.10
N LEU A 74 -1.67 -6.72 -1.41
CA LEU A 74 -2.16 -5.43 -1.90
C LEU A 74 -3.64 -5.24 -1.60
N GLU A 75 -4.45 -6.30 -1.73
CA GLU A 75 -5.86 -6.23 -1.39
C GLU A 75 -6.09 -5.95 0.10
N ALA A 76 -5.25 -6.52 0.96
CA ALA A 76 -5.33 -6.25 2.40
C ALA A 76 -5.04 -4.78 2.68
N LEU A 77 -4.01 -4.22 2.04
CA LEU A 77 -3.69 -2.80 2.18
C LEU A 77 -4.79 -1.92 1.62
N TYR A 78 -5.36 -2.31 0.50
CA TYR A 78 -6.49 -1.58 -0.09
C TYR A 78 -7.69 -1.56 0.85
N SER A 79 -8.01 -2.69 1.45
CA SER A 79 -9.12 -2.77 2.42
C SER A 79 -8.87 -1.89 3.63
N LEU A 80 -7.63 -1.87 4.11
CA LEU A 80 -7.25 -1.01 5.23
C LEU A 80 -7.46 0.47 4.87
N LEU A 81 -6.94 0.89 3.71
CA LEU A 81 -7.07 2.27 3.28
C LEU A 81 -8.52 2.65 3.07
N SER A 82 -9.30 1.79 2.42
CA SER A 82 -10.74 2.00 2.23
C SER A 82 -11.47 2.19 3.55
N SER A 83 -11.17 1.33 4.54
CA SER A 83 -11.81 1.40 5.85
C SER A 83 -11.51 2.73 6.54
N LEU A 84 -10.27 3.19 6.44
CA LEU A 84 -9.88 4.47 7.05
C LEU A 84 -10.60 5.65 6.41
N LEU A 85 -10.86 5.57 5.11
CA LEU A 85 -11.52 6.64 4.38
C LEU A 85 -13.04 6.67 4.59
N THR A 86 -13.63 5.56 4.99
CA THR A 86 -15.06 5.46 5.23
C THR A 86 -15.43 5.50 6.71
N ALA A 87 -14.43 5.50 7.57
CA ALA A 87 -14.66 5.52 9.03
C ALA A 87 -15.14 6.87 9.54
#